data_4bc2f1c4e50d008917288c3c1da1f3e5
#
_entry.id   4bc2f1c4e50d008917288c3c1da1f3e5
#
_cell.length_a   1.000
_cell.length_b   1.000
_cell.length_c   1.000
_cell.angle_alpha   90.00
_cell.angle_beta   90.00
_cell.angle_gamma   90.00
#
_symmetry.space_group_name_H-M   'P 1'
#
loop_
_entity.id
_entity.type
_entity.pdbx_description
1 polymer ?
#
loop_
_entity_poly.entity_id
_entity_poly.type
_entity_poly.pdbx_seq_one_letter_code
_entity_poly.pdbx_strand_id
1 'polypeptide(L)'
;MNYHDSERLLSHLKDLNFTQTQEVDDADMVLFNTCAVRDLSNNKFYSKLGNMKHAKARNKDLVVGIGGCVAQVEGKELVKKYKHLDFAFGTDVIDQINDMVYRTYAGDSKFTINSWDRNENFSIETKITQDSPQAFVNIIKGCNKYCSYCIVPYTRGKERSRKCAEVVTDIKRLVEYSGIQEVTLLGQNVNSYGHDNGENLAQLLLELEKIDGLQMV
;
A
#
# COMPACT_ATOMS: atom_id res chain seq x y z
N MET A 1 -7.47 -0.72 -1.96
CA MET A 1 -6.36 -1.01 -1.01
C MET A 1 -5.04 -1.28 -1.73
N ASN A 2 -4.85 -2.43 -2.41
CA ASN A 2 -3.56 -2.73 -3.07
C ASN A 2 -3.18 -1.71 -4.16
N TYR A 3 -4.16 -1.23 -4.94
CA TYR A 3 -3.97 -0.13 -5.89
C TYR A 3 -3.52 1.15 -5.18
N HIS A 4 -4.22 1.56 -4.14
CA HIS A 4 -3.85 2.71 -3.30
C HIS A 4 -2.47 2.56 -2.64
N ASP A 5 -2.11 1.35 -2.18
CA ASP A 5 -0.76 1.08 -1.67
C ASP A 5 0.29 1.27 -2.78
N SER A 6 -0.04 0.90 -4.05
CA SER A 6 0.84 1.15 -5.20
C SER A 6 1.00 2.63 -5.53
N GLU A 7 -0.08 3.42 -5.46
CA GLU A 7 -0.01 4.87 -5.67
C GLU A 7 0.87 5.56 -4.63
N ARG A 8 0.76 5.15 -3.36
CA ARG A 8 1.65 5.65 -2.30
C ARG A 8 3.11 5.32 -2.57
N LEU A 9 3.40 4.06 -2.91
CA LEU A 9 4.77 3.66 -3.28
C LEU A 9 5.32 4.48 -4.44
N LEU A 10 4.54 4.67 -5.50
CA LEU A 10 4.94 5.50 -6.64
C LEU A 10 5.18 6.95 -6.26
N SER A 11 4.34 7.52 -5.38
CA SER A 11 4.54 8.88 -4.88
C SER A 11 5.86 9.02 -4.12
N HIS A 12 6.15 8.13 -3.16
CA HIS A 12 7.41 8.16 -2.43
C HIS A 12 8.63 7.98 -3.33
N LEU A 13 8.53 7.12 -4.34
CA LEU A 13 9.63 6.91 -5.30
C LEU A 13 9.83 8.12 -6.21
N LYS A 14 8.75 8.83 -6.61
CA LYS A 14 8.86 10.09 -7.35
C LYS A 14 9.60 11.15 -6.53
N ASP A 15 9.39 11.21 -5.21
CA ASP A 15 10.12 12.12 -4.31
C ASP A 15 11.64 11.82 -4.30
N LEU A 16 12.04 10.59 -4.66
CA LEU A 16 13.44 10.18 -4.87
C LEU A 16 13.91 10.30 -6.33
N ASN A 17 13.16 10.98 -7.19
CA ASN A 17 13.42 11.16 -8.62
C ASN A 17 13.38 9.86 -9.45
N PHE A 18 12.70 8.81 -8.98
CA PHE A 18 12.41 7.64 -9.81
C PHE A 18 11.31 7.95 -10.82
N THR A 19 11.47 7.47 -12.04
CA THR A 19 10.47 7.49 -13.10
C THR A 19 9.96 6.08 -13.37
N GLN A 20 8.68 5.93 -13.67
CA GLN A 20 8.10 4.63 -13.97
C GLN A 20 8.43 4.21 -15.40
N THR A 21 8.92 2.98 -15.57
CA THR A 21 9.07 2.31 -16.87
C THR A 21 8.15 1.11 -17.00
N GLN A 22 7.83 0.71 -18.23
CA GLN A 22 7.04 -0.49 -18.54
C GLN A 22 7.94 -1.71 -18.75
N GLU A 23 9.21 -1.49 -19.09
CA GLU A 23 10.15 -2.54 -19.46
C GLU A 23 11.09 -2.86 -18.29
N VAL A 24 11.18 -4.14 -17.94
CA VAL A 24 12.05 -4.61 -16.85
C VAL A 24 13.53 -4.41 -17.18
N ASP A 25 13.90 -4.51 -18.46
CA ASP A 25 15.30 -4.37 -18.89
C ASP A 25 15.81 -2.93 -18.79
N ASP A 26 14.91 -1.94 -18.75
CA ASP A 26 15.21 -0.51 -18.56
C ASP A 26 15.08 -0.06 -17.10
N ALA A 27 14.76 -0.99 -16.19
CA ALA A 27 14.49 -0.65 -14.80
C ALA A 27 15.75 -0.77 -13.93
N ASP A 28 15.97 0.23 -13.07
CA ASP A 28 16.94 0.16 -11.96
C ASP A 28 16.34 -0.53 -10.73
N MET A 29 15.01 -0.52 -10.60
CA MET A 29 14.29 -1.15 -9.51
C MET A 29 12.99 -1.79 -9.97
N VAL A 30 12.71 -2.98 -9.48
CA VAL A 30 11.41 -3.66 -9.62
C VAL A 30 10.81 -3.89 -8.24
N LEU A 31 9.64 -3.31 -8.00
CA LEU A 31 8.87 -3.52 -6.76
C LEU A 31 7.58 -4.29 -7.05
N PHE A 32 7.40 -5.40 -6.36
CA PHE A 32 6.16 -6.17 -6.40
C PHE A 32 5.27 -5.75 -5.23
N ASN A 33 4.12 -5.14 -5.50
CA ASN A 33 3.08 -4.95 -4.49
C ASN A 33 2.13 -6.14 -4.53
N THR A 34 2.18 -6.98 -3.48
CA THR A 34 1.57 -8.31 -3.46
C THR A 34 0.23 -8.34 -2.73
N CYS A 35 -0.66 -9.24 -3.17
CA CYS A 35 -1.94 -9.52 -2.53
C CYS A 35 -2.00 -11.00 -2.17
N ALA A 36 -2.34 -11.33 -0.92
CA ALA A 36 -2.45 -12.71 -0.44
C ALA A 36 -3.89 -13.29 -0.53
N VAL A 37 -4.86 -12.52 -1.03
CA VAL A 37 -6.29 -12.91 -1.01
C VAL A 37 -6.68 -13.76 -2.22
N ARG A 38 -5.94 -13.69 -3.33
CA ARG A 38 -6.29 -14.36 -4.58
C ARG A 38 -5.17 -15.28 -5.04
N ASP A 39 -5.44 -16.59 -5.13
CA ASP A 39 -4.44 -17.59 -5.55
C ASP A 39 -3.85 -17.32 -6.94
N LEU A 40 -4.68 -16.87 -7.90
CA LEU A 40 -4.19 -16.48 -9.22
C LEU A 40 -3.17 -15.33 -9.17
N SER A 41 -3.35 -14.39 -8.25
CA SER A 41 -2.40 -13.28 -8.06
C SER A 41 -1.10 -13.78 -7.45
N ASN A 42 -1.17 -14.71 -6.51
CA ASN A 42 0.00 -15.34 -5.89
C ASN A 42 0.82 -16.13 -6.92
N ASN A 43 0.17 -16.98 -7.71
CA ASN A 43 0.85 -17.77 -8.75
C ASN A 43 1.54 -16.87 -9.79
N LYS A 44 0.88 -15.80 -10.24
CA LYS A 44 1.49 -14.81 -11.14
C LYS A 44 2.69 -14.11 -10.49
N PHE A 45 2.58 -13.76 -9.22
CA PHE A 45 3.66 -13.13 -8.47
C PHE A 45 4.88 -14.05 -8.38
N TYR A 46 4.72 -15.31 -7.95
CA TYR A 46 5.85 -16.25 -7.84
C TYR A 46 6.52 -16.53 -9.17
N SER A 47 5.74 -16.65 -10.24
CA SER A 47 6.27 -16.81 -11.60
C SER A 47 7.11 -15.60 -12.02
N LYS A 48 6.58 -14.38 -11.84
CA LYS A 48 7.31 -13.14 -12.15
C LYS A 48 8.55 -12.97 -11.28
N LEU A 49 8.46 -13.24 -9.98
CA LEU A 49 9.61 -13.20 -9.08
C LEU A 49 10.71 -14.18 -9.53
N GLY A 50 10.34 -15.40 -9.94
CA GLY A 50 11.28 -16.37 -10.50
C GLY A 50 12.03 -15.84 -11.72
N ASN A 51 11.32 -15.13 -12.60
CA ASN A 51 11.91 -14.54 -13.82
C ASN A 51 12.90 -13.40 -13.51
N MET A 52 12.80 -12.73 -12.36
CA MET A 52 13.77 -11.70 -11.95
C MET A 52 15.18 -12.24 -11.79
N LYS A 53 15.37 -13.56 -11.61
CA LYS A 53 16.70 -14.18 -11.65
C LYS A 53 17.43 -13.89 -12.96
N HIS A 54 16.74 -13.96 -14.08
CA HIS A 54 17.30 -13.70 -15.40
C HIS A 54 17.57 -12.21 -15.63
N ALA A 55 16.64 -11.34 -15.19
CA ALA A 55 16.83 -9.90 -15.26
C ALA A 55 18.05 -9.47 -14.43
N LYS A 56 18.17 -9.93 -13.19
CA LYS A 56 19.31 -9.61 -12.31
C LYS A 56 20.64 -10.23 -12.79
N ALA A 57 20.59 -11.31 -13.59
CA ALA A 57 21.81 -11.86 -14.24
C ALA A 57 22.31 -10.97 -15.37
N ARG A 58 21.41 -10.23 -16.07
CA ARG A 58 21.77 -9.25 -17.11
C ARG A 58 22.20 -7.91 -16.50
N ASN A 59 21.44 -7.43 -15.50
CA ASN A 59 21.73 -6.21 -14.77
C ASN A 59 21.95 -6.54 -13.29
N LYS A 60 23.21 -6.57 -12.84
CA LYS A 60 23.58 -6.91 -11.46
C LYS A 60 23.15 -5.85 -10.45
N ASP A 61 23.00 -4.60 -10.90
CA ASP A 61 22.62 -3.45 -10.09
C ASP A 61 21.11 -3.31 -9.96
N LEU A 62 20.30 -4.12 -10.70
CA LEU A 62 18.85 -4.15 -10.59
C LEU A 62 18.43 -4.48 -9.16
N VAL A 63 17.71 -3.58 -8.51
CA VAL A 63 17.13 -3.79 -7.19
C VAL A 63 15.76 -4.48 -7.32
N VAL A 64 15.55 -5.57 -6.57
CA VAL A 64 14.27 -6.30 -6.55
C VAL A 64 13.70 -6.30 -5.14
N GLY A 65 12.55 -5.66 -4.95
CA GLY A 65 11.84 -5.60 -3.69
C GLY A 65 10.43 -6.19 -3.78
N ILE A 66 9.93 -6.68 -2.64
CA ILE A 66 8.53 -7.10 -2.51
C ILE A 66 7.87 -6.40 -1.34
N GLY A 67 6.64 -5.95 -1.55
CA GLY A 67 5.77 -5.34 -0.53
C GLY A 67 4.39 -5.97 -0.49
N GLY A 68 3.61 -5.60 0.52
CA GLY A 68 2.21 -5.98 0.62
C GLY A 68 1.95 -7.25 1.43
N CYS A 69 0.78 -7.87 1.21
CA CYS A 69 0.26 -8.92 2.08
C CYS A 69 1.10 -10.21 2.09
N VAL A 70 1.63 -10.65 0.94
CA VAL A 70 2.54 -11.82 0.89
C VAL A 70 3.84 -11.51 1.61
N ALA A 71 4.41 -10.32 1.36
CA ALA A 71 5.64 -9.90 2.03
C ALA A 71 5.48 -9.78 3.56
N GLN A 72 4.29 -9.40 4.04
CA GLN A 72 3.99 -9.33 5.47
C GLN A 72 4.11 -10.71 6.14
N VAL A 73 3.64 -11.77 5.49
CA VAL A 73 3.61 -13.12 6.06
C VAL A 73 4.88 -13.90 5.75
N GLU A 74 5.31 -13.88 4.49
CA GLU A 74 6.37 -14.76 3.98
C GLU A 74 7.69 -14.03 3.68
N GLY A 75 7.75 -12.70 3.87
CA GLY A 75 8.88 -11.88 3.43
C GLY A 75 10.25 -12.38 3.85
N LYS A 76 10.39 -12.82 5.11
CA LYS A 76 11.65 -13.38 5.64
C LYS A 76 12.09 -14.65 4.90
N GLU A 77 11.14 -15.55 4.63
CA GLU A 77 11.44 -16.80 3.93
C GLU A 77 11.72 -16.56 2.44
N LEU A 78 11.00 -15.62 1.82
CA LEU A 78 11.21 -15.26 0.42
C LEU A 78 12.58 -14.63 0.19
N VAL A 79 13.02 -13.72 1.05
CA VAL A 79 14.35 -13.10 0.97
C VAL A 79 15.47 -14.14 1.13
N LYS A 80 15.29 -15.14 1.99
CA LYS A 80 16.24 -16.25 2.13
C LYS A 80 16.24 -17.18 0.92
N LYS A 81 15.05 -17.50 0.40
CA LYS A 81 14.86 -18.47 -0.69
C LYS A 81 15.32 -17.92 -2.04
N TYR A 82 15.00 -16.67 -2.35
CA TYR A 82 15.28 -16.04 -3.64
C TYR A 82 16.51 -15.14 -3.57
N LYS A 83 17.65 -15.62 -4.06
CA LYS A 83 18.93 -14.88 -4.03
C LYS A 83 18.91 -13.55 -4.80
N HIS A 84 17.98 -13.38 -5.73
CA HIS A 84 17.81 -12.17 -6.53
C HIS A 84 16.83 -11.16 -5.91
N LEU A 85 16.19 -11.49 -4.79
CA LEU A 85 15.35 -10.59 -4.03
C LEU A 85 16.21 -9.85 -3.00
N ASP A 86 16.18 -8.53 -2.98
CA ASP A 86 17.03 -7.71 -2.11
C ASP A 86 16.36 -7.39 -0.79
N PHE A 87 15.08 -7.02 -0.80
CA PHE A 87 14.34 -6.73 0.42
C PHE A 87 12.85 -7.08 0.34
N ALA A 88 12.23 -7.20 1.51
CA ALA A 88 10.80 -7.38 1.66
C ALA A 88 10.23 -6.43 2.73
N PHE A 89 9.00 -5.94 2.54
CA PHE A 89 8.34 -5.07 3.50
C PHE A 89 6.85 -5.36 3.64
N GLY A 90 6.36 -5.16 4.85
CA GLY A 90 4.96 -5.36 5.19
C GLY A 90 4.05 -4.22 4.78
N THR A 91 2.76 -4.38 5.07
CA THR A 91 1.72 -3.43 4.68
C THR A 91 1.68 -2.15 5.51
N ASP A 92 2.33 -2.13 6.68
CA ASP A 92 2.33 -0.99 7.61
C ASP A 92 3.53 -0.07 7.47
N VAL A 93 4.54 -0.48 6.70
CA VAL A 93 5.82 0.23 6.60
C VAL A 93 6.08 0.80 5.20
N ILE A 94 5.02 1.02 4.43
CA ILE A 94 5.11 1.59 3.07
C ILE A 94 5.82 2.95 3.08
N ASP A 95 5.56 3.78 4.09
CA ASP A 95 6.16 5.12 4.22
C ASP A 95 7.68 5.09 4.50
N GLN A 96 8.21 3.92 4.87
CA GLN A 96 9.65 3.72 5.06
C GLN A 96 10.35 3.27 3.77
N ILE A 97 9.67 3.29 2.62
CA ILE A 97 10.25 2.80 1.35
C ILE A 97 11.50 3.60 0.97
N ASN A 98 11.54 4.90 1.25
CA ASN A 98 12.70 5.75 0.97
C ASN A 98 13.94 5.26 1.72
N ASP A 99 13.80 4.94 3.02
CA ASP A 99 14.89 4.39 3.83
C ASP A 99 15.34 3.01 3.32
N MET A 100 14.40 2.17 2.87
CA MET A 100 14.73 0.86 2.29
C MET A 100 15.52 1.00 0.99
N VAL A 101 15.14 1.97 0.15
CA VAL A 101 15.86 2.30 -1.08
C VAL A 101 17.28 2.77 -0.75
N TYR A 102 17.45 3.75 0.13
CA TYR A 102 18.76 4.25 0.55
C TYR A 102 19.65 3.14 1.11
N ARG A 103 19.11 2.29 1.99
CA ARG A 103 19.84 1.15 2.55
C ARG A 103 20.33 0.19 1.46
N THR A 104 19.46 -0.10 0.49
CA THR A 104 19.80 -1.04 -0.59
C THR A 104 20.91 -0.48 -1.48
N TYR A 105 20.83 0.80 -1.86
CA TYR A 105 21.90 1.45 -2.63
C TYR A 105 23.18 1.69 -1.83
N ALA A 106 23.10 1.73 -0.50
CA ALA A 106 24.28 1.73 0.39
C ALA A 106 24.93 0.34 0.53
N GLY A 107 24.39 -0.70 -0.10
CA GLY A 107 24.93 -2.06 -0.11
C GLY A 107 24.24 -3.04 0.85
N ASP A 108 23.24 -2.61 1.63
CA ASP A 108 22.42 -3.52 2.42
C ASP A 108 21.54 -4.38 1.50
N SER A 109 21.49 -5.66 1.77
CA SER A 109 20.61 -6.58 1.05
C SER A 109 20.10 -7.68 1.96
N LYS A 110 19.07 -8.40 1.51
CA LYS A 110 18.49 -9.54 2.25
C LYS A 110 17.86 -9.15 3.59
N PHE A 111 17.21 -8.00 3.66
CA PHE A 111 16.49 -7.58 4.86
C PHE A 111 14.97 -7.62 4.68
N THR A 112 14.28 -7.68 5.80
CA THR A 112 12.81 -7.64 5.84
C THR A 112 12.36 -6.67 6.91
N ILE A 113 11.43 -5.77 6.55
CA ILE A 113 10.78 -4.86 7.48
C ILE A 113 9.28 -5.16 7.45
N ASN A 114 8.79 -5.90 8.45
CA ASN A 114 7.39 -6.31 8.57
C ASN A 114 6.82 -6.03 9.97
N SER A 115 7.37 -5.03 10.66
CA SER A 115 6.82 -4.57 11.93
C SER A 115 5.42 -4.00 11.72
N TRP A 116 4.57 -4.22 12.72
CA TRP A 116 3.30 -3.52 12.79
C TRP A 116 3.58 -2.11 13.33
N ASP A 117 3.09 -1.09 12.63
CA ASP A 117 2.99 0.22 13.23
C ASP A 117 1.94 0.13 14.34
N ARG A 118 2.39 0.24 15.58
CA ARG A 118 1.55 0.19 16.78
C ARG A 118 0.98 1.57 17.12
N ASN A 119 1.35 2.61 16.38
CA ASN A 119 0.77 3.93 16.58
C ASN A 119 -0.72 3.86 16.23
N GLU A 120 -1.54 4.22 17.19
CA GLU A 120 -3.00 4.22 17.10
C GLU A 120 -3.49 5.21 16.02
N ASN A 121 -2.67 6.20 15.69
CA ASN A 121 -2.98 7.20 14.67
C ASN A 121 -2.57 6.69 13.28
N PHE A 122 -3.50 6.05 12.64
CA PHE A 122 -3.45 5.67 11.24
C PHE A 122 -3.80 6.92 10.38
N SER A 123 -2.84 7.80 10.20
CA SER A 123 -2.97 8.91 9.26
C SER A 123 -2.28 8.55 7.94
N ILE A 124 -3.07 8.37 6.91
CA ILE A 124 -2.55 8.17 5.55
C ILE A 124 -3.14 9.26 4.67
N GLU A 125 -2.31 10.20 4.30
CA GLU A 125 -2.65 11.17 3.27
C GLU A 125 -2.88 10.46 1.92
N THR A 126 -4.00 10.74 1.28
CA THR A 126 -4.28 10.20 -0.06
C THR A 126 -3.46 10.97 -1.09
N LYS A 127 -2.60 10.26 -1.81
CA LYS A 127 -1.81 10.82 -2.90
C LYS A 127 -2.38 10.38 -4.23
N ILE A 128 -2.55 11.32 -5.14
CA ILE A 128 -3.04 11.08 -6.50
C ILE A 128 -1.84 11.12 -7.43
N THR A 129 -1.71 10.08 -8.23
CA THR A 129 -0.61 9.95 -9.21
C THR A 129 -1.11 10.02 -10.65
N GLN A 130 -2.42 10.03 -10.86
CA GLN A 130 -3.05 10.05 -12.18
C GLN A 130 -4.04 11.21 -12.29
N ASP A 131 -4.21 11.75 -13.50
CA ASP A 131 -5.26 12.70 -13.84
C ASP A 131 -6.61 11.95 -13.93
N SER A 132 -7.33 11.89 -12.83
CA SER A 132 -8.62 11.21 -12.71
C SER A 132 -9.54 12.03 -11.83
N PRO A 133 -10.83 12.18 -12.17
CA PRO A 133 -11.83 12.82 -11.30
C PRO A 133 -12.19 11.96 -10.08
N GLN A 134 -11.62 10.75 -9.97
CA GLN A 134 -11.92 9.76 -8.94
C GLN A 134 -10.72 9.51 -8.05
N ALA A 135 -10.94 9.43 -6.73
CA ALA A 135 -9.93 9.06 -5.74
C ALA A 135 -10.34 7.89 -4.85
N PHE A 136 -9.34 7.11 -4.43
CA PHE A 136 -9.49 6.03 -3.45
C PHE A 136 -8.98 6.49 -2.10
N VAL A 137 -9.84 6.62 -1.12
CA VAL A 137 -9.51 7.11 0.23
C VAL A 137 -9.62 6.00 1.26
N ASN A 138 -8.52 5.69 1.91
CA ASN A 138 -8.49 4.72 2.99
C ASN A 138 -9.09 5.32 4.25
N ILE A 139 -10.15 4.72 4.78
CA ILE A 139 -10.82 5.18 6.02
C ILE A 139 -10.58 4.23 7.19
N ILE A 140 -10.39 2.93 6.93
CA ILE A 140 -10.14 1.90 7.92
C ILE A 140 -9.15 0.86 7.39
N LYS A 141 -8.23 0.41 8.21
CA LYS A 141 -7.25 -0.64 7.91
C LYS A 141 -7.36 -1.77 8.91
N GLY A 142 -7.15 -3.01 8.44
CA GLY A 142 -7.26 -4.21 9.27
C GLY A 142 -8.68 -4.71 9.44
N CYS A 143 -8.85 -5.82 10.18
CA CYS A 143 -10.16 -6.42 10.43
C CYS A 143 -10.14 -7.31 11.68
N ASN A 144 -11.11 -7.13 12.56
CA ASN A 144 -11.26 -7.89 13.80
C ASN A 144 -12.28 -9.06 13.70
N LYS A 145 -12.75 -9.39 12.48
CA LYS A 145 -13.77 -10.45 12.32
C LYS A 145 -13.21 -11.87 12.46
N TYR A 146 -11.93 -12.08 12.17
CA TYR A 146 -11.25 -13.38 12.26
C TYR A 146 -12.04 -14.54 11.63
N CYS A 147 -12.67 -14.31 10.46
CA CYS A 147 -13.32 -15.37 9.70
C CYS A 147 -12.34 -16.51 9.41
N SER A 148 -12.77 -17.76 9.51
CA SER A 148 -11.92 -18.95 9.50
C SER A 148 -11.01 -19.10 8.26
N TYR A 149 -11.41 -18.53 7.14
CA TYR A 149 -10.66 -18.57 5.86
C TYR A 149 -9.87 -17.28 5.59
N CYS A 150 -9.93 -16.28 6.46
CA CYS A 150 -9.48 -14.94 6.11
C CYS A 150 -8.07 -14.64 6.63
N ILE A 151 -7.17 -14.27 5.72
CA ILE A 151 -5.79 -13.90 6.03
C ILE A 151 -5.62 -12.43 6.48
N VAL A 152 -6.66 -11.60 6.33
CA VAL A 152 -6.58 -10.15 6.56
C VAL A 152 -6.06 -9.77 7.95
N PRO A 153 -6.52 -10.35 9.08
CA PRO A 153 -5.98 -10.02 10.40
C PRO A 153 -4.46 -10.24 10.52
N TYR A 154 -3.92 -11.18 9.76
CA TYR A 154 -2.48 -11.54 9.75
C TYR A 154 -1.66 -10.70 8.77
N THR A 155 -2.30 -10.04 7.80
CA THR A 155 -1.62 -9.24 6.77
C THR A 155 -1.84 -7.74 6.90
N ARG A 156 -2.93 -7.32 7.55
CA ARG A 156 -3.32 -5.91 7.72
C ARG A 156 -3.53 -5.52 9.18
N GLY A 157 -3.48 -6.51 10.10
CA GLY A 157 -3.60 -6.31 11.54
C GLY A 157 -5.02 -6.05 12.02
N LYS A 158 -5.11 -5.53 13.25
CA LYS A 158 -6.37 -5.14 13.88
C LYS A 158 -7.00 -3.95 13.18
N GLU A 159 -8.31 -3.79 13.34
CA GLU A 159 -9.04 -2.61 12.85
C GLU A 159 -8.45 -1.33 13.46
N ARG A 160 -8.21 -0.35 12.59
CA ARG A 160 -7.78 1.01 12.93
C ARG A 160 -8.47 1.96 11.97
N SER A 161 -9.35 2.80 12.51
CA SER A 161 -10.11 3.79 11.75
C SER A 161 -9.38 5.14 11.78
N ARG A 162 -9.39 5.85 10.65
CA ARG A 162 -9.02 7.27 10.64
C ARG A 162 -10.12 8.09 11.34
N LYS A 163 -9.73 9.19 11.96
CA LYS A 163 -10.72 10.13 12.51
C LYS A 163 -11.52 10.78 11.39
N CYS A 164 -12.82 10.97 11.63
CA CYS A 164 -13.74 11.59 10.67
C CYS A 164 -13.19 12.94 10.18
N ALA A 165 -12.73 13.79 11.08
CA ALA A 165 -12.17 15.10 10.73
C ALA A 165 -10.95 15.00 9.80
N GLU A 166 -10.10 13.98 9.96
CA GLU A 166 -8.93 13.77 9.09
C GLU A 166 -9.36 13.31 7.69
N VAL A 167 -10.34 12.41 7.59
CA VAL A 167 -10.88 11.94 6.31
C VAL A 167 -11.54 13.08 5.55
N VAL A 168 -12.39 13.88 6.25
CA VAL A 168 -13.06 15.05 5.67
C VAL A 168 -12.05 16.07 5.17
N THR A 169 -11.02 16.38 5.95
CA THR A 169 -9.96 17.32 5.56
C THR A 169 -9.18 16.82 4.33
N ASP A 170 -8.85 15.53 4.29
CA ASP A 170 -8.15 14.90 3.17
C ASP A 170 -9.00 14.99 1.87
N ILE A 171 -10.30 14.65 1.96
CA ILE A 171 -11.20 14.70 0.81
C ILE A 171 -11.44 16.14 0.35
N LYS A 172 -11.62 17.11 1.25
CA LYS A 172 -11.71 18.53 0.86
C LYS A 172 -10.50 18.98 0.07
N ARG A 173 -9.30 18.63 0.56
CA ARG A 173 -8.05 18.94 -0.14
C ARG A 173 -8.03 18.33 -1.55
N LEU A 174 -8.48 17.07 -1.70
CA LEU A 174 -8.53 16.40 -3.00
C LEU A 174 -9.51 17.08 -3.97
N VAL A 175 -10.67 17.51 -3.49
CA VAL A 175 -11.65 18.26 -4.30
C VAL A 175 -11.09 19.61 -4.72
N GLU A 176 -10.54 20.38 -3.77
CA GLU A 176 -10.07 21.75 -4.00
C GLU A 176 -8.82 21.83 -4.90
N TYR A 177 -7.84 20.97 -4.66
CA TYR A 177 -6.52 21.08 -5.32
C TYR A 177 -6.32 20.09 -6.46
N SER A 178 -7.08 19.00 -6.51
CA SER A 178 -6.92 17.98 -7.54
C SER A 178 -8.17 17.79 -8.39
N GLY A 179 -9.23 18.55 -8.17
CA GLY A 179 -10.46 18.49 -8.96
C GLY A 179 -11.21 17.16 -8.85
N ILE A 180 -11.03 16.42 -7.74
CA ILE A 180 -11.71 15.16 -7.52
C ILE A 180 -13.20 15.41 -7.31
N GLN A 181 -14.04 14.65 -8.00
CA GLN A 181 -15.50 14.71 -7.92
C GLN A 181 -16.12 13.43 -7.35
N GLU A 182 -15.39 12.32 -7.40
CA GLU A 182 -15.83 11.01 -6.90
C GLU A 182 -14.82 10.44 -5.94
N VAL A 183 -15.28 9.91 -4.81
CA VAL A 183 -14.44 9.25 -3.82
C VAL A 183 -14.96 7.85 -3.53
N THR A 184 -14.08 6.84 -3.63
CA THR A 184 -14.37 5.50 -3.13
C THR A 184 -13.68 5.31 -1.78
N LEU A 185 -14.49 5.12 -0.72
CA LEU A 185 -14.00 4.84 0.63
C LEU A 185 -13.49 3.40 0.73
N LEU A 186 -12.24 3.23 1.12
CA LEU A 186 -11.58 1.93 1.18
C LEU A 186 -11.38 1.43 2.62
N GLY A 187 -11.55 0.11 2.78
CA GLY A 187 -11.26 -0.62 4.01
C GLY A 187 -11.35 -2.13 3.82
N GLN A 188 -10.84 -2.91 4.76
CA GLN A 188 -11.07 -4.36 4.76
C GLN A 188 -12.46 -4.73 5.28
N ASN A 189 -13.03 -3.86 6.11
CA ASN A 189 -14.40 -3.96 6.61
C ASN A 189 -14.94 -2.55 6.85
N VAL A 190 -15.36 -1.87 5.78
CA VAL A 190 -15.81 -0.46 5.83
C VAL A 190 -16.96 -0.25 6.81
N ASN A 191 -17.85 -1.24 6.96
CA ASN A 191 -18.97 -1.16 7.90
C ASN A 191 -18.55 -1.08 9.39
N SER A 192 -17.30 -1.47 9.71
CA SER A 192 -16.75 -1.34 11.07
C SER A 192 -16.06 0.01 11.31
N TYR A 193 -16.10 0.93 10.34
CA TYR A 193 -15.47 2.23 10.51
C TYR A 193 -15.95 2.92 11.80
N GLY A 194 -14.99 3.40 12.58
CA GLY A 194 -15.21 4.16 13.80
C GLY A 194 -15.49 3.33 15.07
N HIS A 195 -15.66 2.01 14.97
CA HIS A 195 -15.91 1.17 16.15
C HIS A 195 -14.76 1.19 17.16
N ASP A 196 -13.54 1.42 16.70
CA ASP A 196 -12.33 1.45 17.53
C ASP A 196 -12.06 2.82 18.16
N ASN A 197 -12.70 3.89 17.67
CA ASN A 197 -12.49 5.27 18.13
C ASN A 197 -13.78 6.02 18.53
N GLY A 198 -14.92 5.33 18.53
CA GLY A 198 -16.24 5.90 18.95
C GLY A 198 -16.96 6.71 17.86
N GLU A 199 -16.49 6.65 16.63
CA GLU A 199 -17.15 7.25 15.47
C GLU A 199 -17.98 6.20 14.69
N ASN A 200 -18.61 6.58 13.59
CA ASN A 200 -19.31 5.64 12.71
C ASN A 200 -19.38 6.12 11.26
N LEU A 201 -19.62 5.17 10.36
CA LEU A 201 -19.66 5.43 8.92
C LEU A 201 -20.78 6.42 8.54
N ALA A 202 -21.95 6.35 9.18
CA ALA A 202 -23.07 7.24 8.87
C ALA A 202 -22.71 8.72 9.14
N GLN A 203 -22.06 8.99 10.28
CA GLN A 203 -21.56 10.35 10.58
C GLN A 203 -20.55 10.81 9.55
N LEU A 204 -19.61 9.96 9.15
CA LEU A 204 -18.64 10.30 8.10
C LEU A 204 -19.35 10.66 6.79
N LEU A 205 -20.31 9.87 6.34
CA LEU A 205 -21.04 10.13 5.09
C LEU A 205 -21.81 11.45 5.14
N LEU A 206 -22.46 11.79 6.28
CA LEU A 206 -23.14 13.06 6.47
C LEU A 206 -22.18 14.26 6.46
N GLU A 207 -20.93 14.09 6.92
CA GLU A 207 -19.94 15.16 6.83
C GLU A 207 -19.40 15.31 5.40
N LEU A 208 -19.26 14.20 4.67
CA LEU A 208 -18.80 14.22 3.27
C LEU A 208 -19.83 14.85 2.34
N GLU A 209 -21.13 14.67 2.59
CA GLU A 209 -22.22 15.31 1.83
C GLU A 209 -22.14 16.84 1.83
N LYS A 210 -21.51 17.45 2.86
CA LYS A 210 -21.34 18.89 2.98
C LYS A 210 -20.18 19.47 2.17
N ILE A 211 -19.43 18.63 1.47
CA ILE A 211 -18.26 19.07 0.71
C ILE A 211 -18.69 19.55 -0.67
N ASP A 212 -18.59 20.85 -0.91
CA ASP A 212 -18.89 21.44 -2.22
C ASP A 212 -17.94 20.89 -3.28
N GLY A 213 -18.52 20.47 -4.41
CA GLY A 213 -17.75 19.88 -5.53
C GLY A 213 -17.59 18.36 -5.47
N LEU A 214 -17.83 17.70 -4.33
CA LEU A 214 -17.90 16.24 -4.25
C LEU A 214 -19.28 15.77 -4.75
N GLN A 215 -19.30 14.96 -5.79
CA GLN A 215 -20.55 14.53 -6.46
C GLN A 215 -20.95 13.09 -6.06
N MET A 216 -19.97 12.23 -5.70
CA MET A 216 -20.20 10.81 -5.42
C MET A 216 -19.26 10.27 -4.35
N VAL A 217 -19.83 9.45 -3.45
CA VAL A 217 -19.10 8.67 -2.43
C VAL A 217 -19.51 7.21 -2.48
#